data_8ee7dc2cbf756f636ca7413d532593bd
#
_entry.id   8ee7dc2cbf756f636ca7413d532593bd
#
_cell.length_a   1.000
_cell.length_b   1.000
_cell.length_c   1.000
_cell.angle_alpha   90.00
_cell.angle_beta   90.00
_cell.angle_gamma   90.00
#
_symmetry.space_group_name_H-M   'P 1'
#
loop_
_entity.id
_entity.type
_entity.pdbx_description
1 polymer ?
#
loop_
_entity_poly.entity_id
_entity_poly.type
_entity_poly.pdbx_seq_one_letter_code
_entity_poly.pdbx_strand_id
1 'polypeptide(L)'
;MTNSATLSKPLDASLLKVLELEAETRRSQNLLKHYRPYIKQREFHHQLVRERLLMAGNQLGKTWAGAYEMAMHLTGLYPDWWQGHRFTKEIAAWAGSVSTLATRDTVQRLVCGRPGKLGTGAVPKALITDSKSALGTPDLLDHIKVTHVSGGTSTLAFKSYEQGREKWQGETLDLVWFDEEPAQDIYSEGLTRTNATGGITYMTFTPLLGMSEVVRRFLMEKSPGTGVTTMTIDDAEHYTPEQRKAIIASYPTHEREARTRGVPTLGSGRIFPIAQELIEIDPFEIPAHWVQLAGIDFGWDHPSAATRLAWDRDDDVIYVTAAHRQKEQTPVMFAATVKPWGD
;
A
#
# COMPACT_ATOMS: atom_id res chain seq x y z
N MET A 1 33.76 -37.37 49.74
CA MET A 1 32.68 -36.61 50.39
C MET A 1 32.53 -35.32 49.65
N THR A 2 31.64 -35.30 48.68
CA THR A 2 31.39 -34.17 47.81
C THR A 2 30.08 -33.53 48.24
N ASN A 3 30.18 -32.31 48.75
CA ASN A 3 29.03 -31.49 49.09
C ASN A 3 28.66 -30.67 47.88
N SER A 4 27.61 -31.07 47.15
CA SER A 4 27.00 -30.29 46.10
C SER A 4 25.54 -30.13 46.44
N ALA A 5 25.21 -29.04 47.05
CA ALA A 5 23.82 -28.58 47.17
C ALA A 5 23.78 -27.07 47.17
N THR A 6 23.95 -26.45 46.00
CA THR A 6 23.49 -25.09 45.76
C THR A 6 21.99 -25.15 45.47
N LEU A 7 21.17 -25.24 46.50
CA LEU A 7 19.74 -24.96 46.42
C LEU A 7 19.59 -23.47 46.04
N SER A 8 19.32 -23.17 44.79
CA SER A 8 18.84 -21.86 44.38
C SER A 8 17.51 -21.60 45.09
N LYS A 9 17.50 -20.61 46.00
CA LYS A 9 16.25 -20.10 46.59
C LYS A 9 15.28 -19.76 45.46
N PRO A 10 14.00 -20.18 45.56
CA PRO A 10 13.01 -19.73 44.61
C PRO A 10 13.00 -18.19 44.61
N LEU A 11 13.06 -17.59 43.41
CA LEU A 11 12.92 -16.14 43.26
C LEU A 11 11.58 -15.73 43.88
N ASP A 12 11.64 -14.67 44.69
CA ASP A 12 10.44 -14.07 45.29
C ASP A 12 9.44 -13.71 44.17
N ALA A 13 8.17 -14.07 44.33
CA ALA A 13 7.11 -13.82 43.33
C ALA A 13 6.97 -12.33 43.01
N SER A 14 7.29 -11.45 43.94
CA SER A 14 7.34 -9.99 43.73
C SER A 14 8.46 -9.59 42.79
N LEU A 15 9.66 -10.19 42.99
CA LEU A 15 10.83 -9.95 42.12
C LEU A 15 10.62 -10.50 40.71
N LEU A 16 9.99 -11.68 40.52
CA LEU A 16 9.62 -12.23 39.26
C LEU A 16 8.67 -11.28 38.48
N LYS A 17 7.67 -10.76 39.18
CA LYS A 17 6.72 -9.80 38.56
C LYS A 17 7.40 -8.49 38.14
N VAL A 18 8.34 -7.99 38.89
CA VAL A 18 9.15 -6.79 38.56
C VAL A 18 10.01 -7.08 37.31
N LEU A 19 10.69 -8.23 37.28
CA LEU A 19 11.53 -8.63 36.14
C LEU A 19 10.73 -8.84 34.86
N GLU A 20 9.52 -9.43 34.96
CA GLU A 20 8.59 -9.57 33.84
C GLU A 20 8.17 -8.21 33.32
N LEU A 21 7.79 -7.28 34.18
CA LEU A 21 7.40 -5.92 33.80
C LEU A 21 8.55 -5.15 33.16
N GLU A 22 9.77 -5.28 33.69
CA GLU A 22 10.96 -4.69 33.07
C GLU A 22 11.25 -5.30 31.68
N ALA A 23 11.15 -6.64 31.55
CA ALA A 23 11.35 -7.33 30.28
C ALA A 23 10.30 -6.89 29.24
N GLU A 24 9.04 -6.76 29.64
CA GLU A 24 7.96 -6.28 28.81
C GLU A 24 8.16 -4.82 28.38
N THR A 25 8.60 -3.97 29.32
CA THR A 25 8.95 -2.58 29.04
C THR A 25 10.10 -2.48 28.03
N ARG A 26 11.19 -3.22 28.24
CA ARG A 26 12.33 -3.27 27.30
C ARG A 26 11.91 -3.77 25.93
N ARG A 27 11.06 -4.80 25.88
CA ARG A 27 10.51 -5.32 24.63
C ARG A 27 9.66 -4.28 23.91
N SER A 28 8.78 -3.57 24.61
CA SER A 28 7.92 -2.54 24.02
C SER A 28 8.70 -1.33 23.50
N GLN A 29 9.91 -1.09 23.99
CA GLN A 29 10.80 -0.01 23.57
C GLN A 29 11.78 -0.39 22.45
N ASN A 30 11.78 -1.66 22.03
CA ASN A 30 12.61 -2.16 20.91
C ASN A 30 11.87 -3.26 20.14
N LEU A 31 10.75 -2.90 19.53
CA LEU A 31 9.94 -3.83 18.74
C LEU A 31 10.67 -4.30 17.48
N LEU A 32 11.57 -3.48 16.93
CA LEU A 32 12.34 -3.81 15.73
C LEU A 32 13.08 -5.14 15.85
N LYS A 33 13.72 -5.37 17.00
CA LYS A 33 14.43 -6.63 17.29
C LYS A 33 13.54 -7.87 17.28
N HIS A 34 12.24 -7.67 17.52
CA HIS A 34 11.26 -8.76 17.64
C HIS A 34 10.37 -8.90 16.37
N TYR A 35 10.63 -8.11 15.34
CA TYR A 35 9.86 -8.19 14.10
C TYR A 35 10.04 -9.55 13.42
N ARG A 36 8.93 -10.16 13.07
CA ARG A 36 8.85 -11.43 12.34
C ARG A 36 7.89 -11.24 11.18
N PRO A 37 8.41 -10.99 9.97
CA PRO A 37 7.59 -10.82 8.78
C PRO A 37 7.00 -12.16 8.35
N TYR A 38 5.79 -12.12 7.80
CA TYR A 38 5.24 -13.23 7.02
C TYR A 38 6.07 -13.47 5.75
N ILE A 39 5.90 -14.62 5.11
CA ILE A 39 6.66 -14.99 3.91
C ILE A 39 6.56 -13.90 2.84
N LYS A 40 5.35 -13.42 2.53
CA LYS A 40 5.12 -12.38 1.52
C LYS A 40 5.68 -11.01 1.91
N GLN A 41 5.63 -10.64 3.18
CA GLN A 41 6.30 -9.43 3.67
C GLN A 41 7.82 -9.54 3.51
N ARG A 42 8.39 -10.72 3.76
CA ARG A 42 9.83 -10.97 3.55
C ARG A 42 10.20 -10.89 2.07
N GLU A 43 9.41 -11.45 1.16
CA GLU A 43 9.60 -11.30 -0.29
C GLU A 43 9.63 -9.83 -0.70
N PHE A 44 8.70 -9.01 -0.18
CA PHE A 44 8.68 -7.57 -0.41
C PHE A 44 9.97 -6.89 0.09
N HIS A 45 10.40 -7.20 1.31
CA HIS A 45 11.64 -6.66 1.90
C HIS A 45 12.90 -7.05 1.13
N HIS A 46 12.91 -8.19 0.44
CA HIS A 46 14.06 -8.68 -0.33
C HIS A 46 14.18 -8.06 -1.73
N GLN A 47 13.18 -7.35 -2.22
CA GLN A 47 13.25 -6.72 -3.53
C GLN A 47 14.33 -5.65 -3.57
N LEU A 48 15.18 -5.71 -4.61
CA LEU A 48 16.28 -4.77 -4.83
C LEU A 48 15.94 -3.67 -5.83
N VAL A 49 14.74 -3.72 -6.43
CA VAL A 49 14.27 -2.71 -7.38
C VAL A 49 13.96 -1.39 -6.68
N ARG A 50 14.03 -0.31 -7.43
CA ARG A 50 13.88 1.05 -6.92
C ARG A 50 12.44 1.38 -6.49
N GLU A 51 11.46 0.96 -7.27
CA GLU A 51 10.04 1.21 -7.03
C GLU A 51 9.37 -0.10 -6.62
N ARG A 52 8.79 -0.16 -5.41
CA ARG A 52 8.24 -1.39 -4.86
C ARG A 52 6.81 -1.20 -4.38
N LEU A 53 5.98 -2.21 -4.61
CA LEU A 53 4.59 -2.24 -4.18
C LEU A 53 4.31 -3.53 -3.40
N LEU A 54 3.88 -3.38 -2.14
CA LEU A 54 3.21 -4.44 -1.39
C LEU A 54 1.70 -4.24 -1.51
N MET A 55 1.11 -4.97 -2.42
CA MET A 55 -0.33 -4.96 -2.68
C MET A 55 -1.00 -6.08 -1.90
N ALA A 56 -1.88 -5.75 -0.97
CA ALA A 56 -2.45 -6.74 -0.07
C ALA A 56 -3.91 -6.42 0.26
N GLY A 57 -4.65 -7.44 0.67
CA GLY A 57 -5.97 -7.27 1.25
C GLY A 57 -5.96 -6.42 2.53
N ASN A 58 -7.14 -6.15 3.06
CA ASN A 58 -7.28 -5.37 4.29
C ASN A 58 -6.78 -6.14 5.51
N GLN A 59 -6.14 -5.42 6.44
CA GLN A 59 -5.67 -5.94 7.74
C GLN A 59 -4.71 -7.15 7.65
N LEU A 60 -3.99 -7.28 6.53
CA LEU A 60 -3.00 -8.34 6.33
C LEU A 60 -1.58 -7.92 6.76
N GLY A 61 -1.41 -6.77 7.38
CA GLY A 61 -0.13 -6.31 7.91
C GLY A 61 0.76 -5.57 6.90
N LYS A 62 0.21 -5.03 5.80
CA LYS A 62 0.96 -4.25 4.82
C LYS A 62 1.62 -2.99 5.41
N THR A 63 0.83 -2.15 6.11
CA THR A 63 1.33 -0.94 6.79
C THR A 63 2.35 -1.27 7.88
N TRP A 64 2.15 -2.40 8.59
CA TRP A 64 3.11 -2.93 9.55
C TRP A 64 4.45 -3.24 8.88
N ALA A 65 4.45 -3.96 7.77
CA ALA A 65 5.67 -4.24 7.00
C ALA A 65 6.37 -2.94 6.55
N GLY A 66 5.62 -1.98 6.01
CA GLY A 66 6.15 -0.67 5.61
C GLY A 66 6.82 0.08 6.75
N ALA A 67 6.19 0.10 7.93
CA ALA A 67 6.73 0.78 9.12
C ALA A 67 8.03 0.14 9.63
N TYR A 68 8.11 -1.19 9.63
CA TYR A 68 9.34 -1.88 10.04
C TYR A 68 10.46 -1.73 9.03
N GLU A 69 10.16 -1.74 7.73
CA GLU A 69 11.15 -1.42 6.70
C GLU A 69 11.69 0.00 6.85
N MET A 70 10.81 0.99 7.05
CA MET A 70 11.22 2.36 7.35
C MET A 70 12.16 2.42 8.56
N ALA A 71 11.81 1.74 9.65
CA ALA A 71 12.64 1.72 10.86
C ALA A 71 14.02 1.09 10.61
N MET A 72 14.10 0.01 9.82
CA MET A 72 15.38 -0.62 9.44
C MET A 72 16.26 0.35 8.65
N HIS A 73 15.69 1.05 7.69
CA HIS A 73 16.43 2.02 6.88
C HIS A 73 16.86 3.26 7.68
N LEU A 74 16.00 3.80 8.55
CA LEU A 74 16.34 4.94 9.39
C LEU A 74 17.46 4.63 10.39
N THR A 75 17.48 3.41 10.93
CA THR A 75 18.44 3.00 11.98
C THR A 75 19.69 2.32 11.42
N GLY A 76 19.61 1.72 10.23
CA GLY A 76 20.64 0.81 9.71
C GLY A 76 20.67 -0.56 10.41
N LEU A 77 19.69 -0.85 11.29
CA LEU A 77 19.58 -2.12 12.01
C LEU A 77 18.80 -3.13 11.18
N TYR A 78 19.51 -3.86 10.34
CA TYR A 78 18.93 -4.92 9.51
C TYR A 78 19.08 -6.28 10.19
N PRO A 79 18.01 -7.09 10.28
CA PRO A 79 18.10 -8.43 10.84
C PRO A 79 18.87 -9.39 9.91
N ASP A 80 19.33 -10.53 10.45
CA ASP A 80 20.12 -11.52 9.69
C ASP A 80 19.43 -12.06 8.44
N TRP A 81 18.10 -12.14 8.46
CA TRP A 81 17.30 -12.60 7.31
C TRP A 81 17.16 -11.56 6.20
N TRP A 82 17.59 -10.30 6.40
CA TRP A 82 17.43 -9.21 5.44
C TRP A 82 18.35 -9.36 4.22
N GLN A 83 17.77 -9.40 3.03
CA GLN A 83 18.49 -9.50 1.75
C GLN A 83 18.19 -8.32 0.82
N GLY A 84 17.34 -7.39 1.24
CA GLY A 84 16.96 -6.23 0.46
C GLY A 84 18.02 -5.12 0.45
N HIS A 85 17.62 -3.97 -0.05
CA HIS A 85 18.47 -2.77 -0.07
C HIS A 85 18.93 -2.39 1.36
N ARG A 86 20.18 -1.93 1.48
CA ARG A 86 20.75 -1.45 2.75
C ARG A 86 21.31 -0.05 2.56
N PHE A 87 20.87 0.88 3.38
CA PHE A 87 21.56 2.15 3.52
C PHE A 87 22.70 1.99 4.53
N THR A 88 23.89 2.37 4.14
CA THR A 88 25.10 2.30 4.99
C THR A 88 25.39 3.60 5.72
N LYS A 89 24.62 4.64 5.41
CA LYS A 89 24.66 5.98 6.01
C LYS A 89 23.25 6.40 6.42
N GLU A 90 23.20 7.46 7.21
CA GLU A 90 21.95 8.15 7.54
C GLU A 90 21.18 8.58 6.30
N ILE A 91 19.87 8.64 6.40
CA ILE A 91 18.97 8.94 5.28
C ILE A 91 17.99 10.07 5.59
N ALA A 92 17.57 10.76 4.54
CA ALA A 92 16.41 11.64 4.54
C ALA A 92 15.22 10.89 3.92
N ALA A 93 14.10 10.80 4.65
CA ALA A 93 12.96 10.03 4.23
C ALA A 93 11.64 10.78 4.44
N TRP A 94 10.65 10.50 3.60
CA TRP A 94 9.25 10.87 3.81
C TRP A 94 8.37 9.63 3.94
N ALA A 95 7.36 9.72 4.79
CA ALA A 95 6.27 8.74 4.86
C ALA A 95 4.93 9.46 4.97
N GLY A 96 3.93 8.97 4.25
CA GLY A 96 2.62 9.61 4.25
C GLY A 96 1.49 8.67 3.88
N SER A 97 0.26 9.15 4.14
CA SER A 97 -0.98 8.45 3.86
C SER A 97 -2.03 9.43 3.32
N VAL A 98 -3.25 8.93 3.08
CA VAL A 98 -4.35 9.67 2.42
C VAL A 98 -4.70 10.99 3.10
N SER A 99 -4.67 11.04 4.43
CA SER A 99 -4.99 12.24 5.21
C SER A 99 -4.00 12.45 6.36
N THR A 100 -4.00 13.65 6.89
CA THR A 100 -3.20 14.03 8.07
C THR A 100 -3.51 13.14 9.27
N LEU A 101 -4.80 12.84 9.51
CA LEU A 101 -5.23 11.95 10.58
C LEU A 101 -4.81 10.49 10.31
N ALA A 102 -4.95 10.00 9.07
CA ALA A 102 -4.48 8.68 8.70
C ALA A 102 -2.97 8.56 8.88
N THR A 103 -2.19 9.55 8.47
CA THR A 103 -0.75 9.57 8.68
C THR A 103 -0.37 9.49 10.16
N ARG A 104 -1.06 10.26 11.04
CA ARG A 104 -0.85 10.22 12.49
C ARG A 104 -1.23 8.86 13.08
N ASP A 105 -2.43 8.36 12.77
CA ASP A 105 -3.03 7.21 13.45
C ASP A 105 -2.54 5.85 12.93
N THR A 106 -1.94 5.82 11.73
CA THR A 106 -1.36 4.62 11.13
C THR A 106 0.17 4.72 11.01
N VAL A 107 0.67 5.51 10.08
CA VAL A 107 2.10 5.60 9.74
C VAL A 107 2.95 6.03 10.93
N GLN A 108 2.66 7.20 11.50
CA GLN A 108 3.41 7.72 12.65
C GLN A 108 3.30 6.77 13.85
N ARG A 109 2.10 6.29 14.15
CA ARG A 109 1.87 5.38 15.29
C ARG A 109 2.68 4.08 15.14
N LEU A 110 2.75 3.50 13.95
CA LEU A 110 3.50 2.26 13.74
C LEU A 110 5.01 2.49 13.72
N VAL A 111 5.47 3.62 13.19
CA VAL A 111 6.91 3.96 13.17
C VAL A 111 7.39 4.42 14.55
N CYS A 112 6.68 5.35 15.18
CA CYS A 112 7.16 6.06 16.37
C CYS A 112 6.51 5.60 17.68
N GLY A 113 5.33 5.00 17.62
CA GLY A 113 4.49 4.72 18.80
C GLY A 113 3.31 5.67 18.91
N ARG A 114 2.47 5.43 19.92
CA ARG A 114 1.28 6.25 20.17
C ARG A 114 1.66 7.65 20.64
N PRO A 115 0.80 8.66 20.44
CA PRO A 115 0.96 9.98 21.05
C PRO A 115 1.30 9.89 22.54
N GLY A 116 2.27 10.68 23.00
CA GLY A 116 2.79 10.64 24.37
C GLY A 116 3.60 9.41 24.75
N LYS A 117 3.77 8.42 23.84
CA LYS A 117 4.56 7.19 24.05
C LYS A 117 5.53 6.93 22.90
N LEU A 118 6.31 7.94 22.51
CA LEU A 118 7.35 7.80 21.48
C LEU A 118 8.35 6.71 21.83
N GLY A 119 8.78 5.95 20.81
CA GLY A 119 9.68 4.82 20.93
C GLY A 119 9.00 3.51 21.30
N THR A 120 7.65 3.45 21.23
CA THR A 120 6.87 2.21 21.33
C THR A 120 6.36 1.73 19.96
N GLY A 121 6.88 2.29 18.87
CA GLY A 121 6.68 1.85 17.51
C GLY A 121 7.85 1.00 17.00
N ALA A 122 7.98 0.91 15.67
CA ALA A 122 9.04 0.14 15.02
C ALA A 122 10.44 0.71 15.31
N VAL A 123 10.59 2.05 15.36
CA VAL A 123 11.87 2.69 15.71
C VAL A 123 12.13 2.54 17.22
N PRO A 124 13.27 1.93 17.63
CA PRO A 124 13.62 1.79 19.03
C PRO A 124 13.71 3.14 19.76
N LYS A 125 13.17 3.21 20.99
CA LYS A 125 13.12 4.44 21.78
C LYS A 125 14.49 5.10 21.96
N ALA A 126 15.53 4.30 22.20
CA ALA A 126 16.89 4.78 22.44
C ALA A 126 17.51 5.48 21.20
N LEU A 127 16.97 5.27 20.03
CA LEU A 127 17.48 5.83 18.77
C LEU A 127 16.71 7.08 18.30
N ILE A 128 15.56 7.39 18.88
CA ILE A 128 14.85 8.66 18.59
C ILE A 128 15.51 9.76 19.39
N THR A 129 16.20 10.66 18.70
CA THR A 129 16.98 11.75 19.33
C THR A 129 16.23 13.06 19.39
N ASP A 130 15.30 13.29 18.47
CA ASP A 130 14.51 14.53 18.38
C ASP A 130 13.17 14.27 17.70
N SER A 131 12.18 15.11 18.01
CA SER A 131 10.88 15.11 17.36
C SER A 131 10.27 16.50 17.38
N LYS A 132 9.67 16.91 16.27
CA LYS A 132 8.99 18.19 16.13
C LYS A 132 7.51 17.96 15.82
N SER A 133 6.64 18.63 16.57
CA SER A 133 5.19 18.57 16.32
C SER A 133 4.82 19.39 15.09
N ALA A 134 3.88 18.91 14.32
CA ALA A 134 3.27 19.65 13.23
C ALA A 134 2.34 20.76 13.76
N LEU A 135 2.18 21.82 12.97
CA LEU A 135 1.23 22.86 13.29
C LEU A 135 -0.18 22.46 12.84
N GLY A 136 -1.18 22.80 13.63
CA GLY A 136 -2.59 22.68 13.25
C GLY A 136 -3.23 21.31 13.48
N THR A 137 -2.46 20.25 13.73
CA THR A 137 -3.01 18.92 14.03
C THR A 137 -2.44 18.40 15.33
N PRO A 138 -3.28 18.18 16.37
CA PRO A 138 -2.81 17.63 17.64
C PRO A 138 -2.12 16.29 17.46
N ASP A 139 -1.02 16.09 18.20
CA ASP A 139 -0.23 14.85 18.26
C ASP A 139 0.39 14.38 16.93
N LEU A 140 0.23 15.12 15.84
CA LEU A 140 0.97 14.87 14.61
C LEU A 140 2.39 15.41 14.73
N LEU A 141 3.34 14.62 14.32
CA LEU A 141 4.74 15.05 14.17
C LEU A 141 4.97 15.59 12.77
N ASP A 142 5.73 16.68 12.67
CA ASP A 142 6.28 17.17 11.42
C ASP A 142 7.41 16.22 10.97
N HIS A 143 8.36 15.96 11.88
CA HIS A 143 9.43 14.99 11.65
C HIS A 143 9.99 14.41 12.95
N ILE A 144 10.76 13.32 12.78
CA ILE A 144 11.63 12.75 13.82
C ILE A 144 13.06 12.67 13.33
N LYS A 145 14.02 12.69 14.27
CA LYS A 145 15.42 12.38 14.03
C LYS A 145 15.80 11.08 14.72
N VAL A 146 16.52 10.24 14.01
CA VAL A 146 16.86 8.88 14.43
C VAL A 146 18.36 8.65 14.25
N THR A 147 19.05 8.17 15.32
CA THR A 147 20.45 7.76 15.20
C THR A 147 20.58 6.55 14.30
N HIS A 148 21.41 6.66 13.27
CA HIS A 148 21.78 5.57 12.37
C HIS A 148 23.05 4.87 12.89
N VAL A 149 23.23 3.58 12.60
CA VAL A 149 24.42 2.79 13.03
C VAL A 149 25.74 3.35 12.49
N SER A 150 25.73 4.16 11.44
CA SER A 150 26.92 4.89 10.94
C SER A 150 27.42 5.99 11.88
N GLY A 151 26.64 6.34 12.88
CA GLY A 151 26.89 7.50 13.77
C GLY A 151 26.22 8.79 13.27
N GLY A 152 25.64 8.82 12.06
CA GLY A 152 24.88 9.94 11.54
C GLY A 152 23.44 9.97 12.05
N THR A 153 22.67 10.96 11.59
CA THR A 153 21.28 11.18 12.01
C THR A 153 20.35 11.14 10.81
N SER A 154 19.53 10.11 10.74
CA SER A 154 18.43 10.01 9.75
C SER A 154 17.27 10.91 10.14
N THR A 155 16.56 11.44 9.15
CA THR A 155 15.35 12.26 9.34
C THR A 155 14.16 11.62 8.61
N LEU A 156 13.03 11.51 9.30
CA LEU A 156 11.76 11.11 8.70
C LEU A 156 10.74 12.22 8.88
N ALA A 157 10.24 12.79 7.79
CA ALA A 157 9.12 13.73 7.82
C ALA A 157 7.79 13.02 7.43
N PHE A 158 6.71 13.46 8.08
CA PHE A 158 5.37 12.94 7.87
C PHE A 158 4.58 13.84 6.94
N LYS A 159 3.98 13.25 5.90
CA LYS A 159 3.22 13.94 4.85
C LYS A 159 1.80 13.38 4.75
N SER A 160 0.90 14.08 4.08
CA SER A 160 -0.40 13.54 3.68
C SER A 160 -0.76 13.95 2.25
N TYR A 161 -1.54 13.11 1.56
CA TYR A 161 -1.92 13.38 0.17
C TYR A 161 -2.90 14.54 0.08
N GLU A 162 -3.77 14.73 1.09
CA GLU A 162 -4.72 15.85 1.16
C GLU A 162 -4.05 17.23 1.17
N GLN A 163 -2.76 17.30 1.56
CA GLN A 163 -1.99 18.55 1.52
C GLN A 163 -1.63 18.99 0.09
N GLY A 164 -1.91 18.12 -0.89
CA GLY A 164 -1.68 18.37 -2.30
C GLY A 164 -0.22 18.18 -2.75
N ARG A 165 -0.05 18.10 -4.05
CA ARG A 165 1.21 17.86 -4.75
C ARG A 165 2.34 18.80 -4.32
N GLU A 166 2.03 20.07 -4.08
CA GLU A 166 3.04 21.09 -3.75
C GLU A 166 3.82 20.77 -2.46
N LYS A 167 3.18 20.08 -1.50
CA LYS A 167 3.84 19.66 -0.24
C LYS A 167 4.78 18.47 -0.42
N TRP A 168 4.79 17.85 -1.59
CA TRP A 168 5.68 16.76 -1.98
C TRP A 168 6.83 17.24 -2.86
N GLN A 169 7.08 18.55 -2.89
CA GLN A 169 8.16 19.18 -3.64
C GLN A 169 9.28 19.68 -2.73
N GLY A 170 10.45 19.95 -3.30
CA GLY A 170 11.51 20.78 -2.72
C GLY A 170 12.69 20.05 -2.10
N GLU A 171 12.54 18.84 -1.55
CA GLU A 171 13.64 18.12 -0.90
C GLU A 171 14.25 17.03 -1.78
N THR A 172 15.51 16.68 -1.52
CA THR A 172 16.16 15.48 -2.05
C THR A 172 16.15 14.41 -0.98
N LEU A 173 15.65 13.21 -1.32
CA LEU A 173 15.40 12.12 -0.39
C LEU A 173 16.11 10.84 -0.82
N ASP A 174 16.38 10.00 0.17
CA ASP A 174 16.88 8.63 -0.04
C ASP A 174 15.74 7.62 -0.07
N LEU A 175 14.61 7.95 0.59
CA LEU A 175 13.50 7.02 0.73
C LEU A 175 12.15 7.74 0.80
N VAL A 176 11.15 7.21 0.08
CA VAL A 176 9.75 7.64 0.20
C VAL A 176 8.86 6.42 0.41
N TRP A 177 8.01 6.48 1.44
CA TRP A 177 6.97 5.49 1.70
C TRP A 177 5.58 6.10 1.57
N PHE A 178 4.78 5.52 0.70
CA PHE A 178 3.36 5.82 0.55
C PHE A 178 2.53 4.70 1.21
N ASP A 179 1.81 5.02 2.28
CA ASP A 179 0.83 4.12 2.89
C ASP A 179 -0.57 4.49 2.39
N GLU A 180 -1.26 3.51 1.86
CA GLU A 180 -2.41 3.62 0.96
C GLU A 180 -2.06 4.24 -0.42
N GLU A 181 -2.95 4.03 -1.38
CA GLU A 181 -2.71 4.38 -2.78
C GLU A 181 -2.68 5.90 -3.00
N PRO A 182 -1.56 6.48 -3.45
CA PRO A 182 -1.48 7.89 -3.77
C PRO A 182 -2.10 8.21 -5.13
N ALA A 183 -2.52 9.45 -5.35
CA ALA A 183 -2.77 9.96 -6.69
C ALA A 183 -1.47 9.98 -7.51
N GLN A 184 -1.58 9.81 -8.84
CA GLN A 184 -0.43 9.67 -9.73
C GLN A 184 0.53 10.86 -9.68
N ASP A 185 0.03 12.09 -9.53
CA ASP A 185 0.83 13.30 -9.43
C ASP A 185 1.66 13.34 -8.14
N ILE A 186 1.09 12.93 -7.00
CA ILE A 186 1.78 12.81 -5.71
C ILE A 186 2.85 11.71 -5.78
N TYR A 187 2.52 10.56 -6.38
CA TYR A 187 3.46 9.46 -6.58
C TYR A 187 4.67 9.92 -7.40
N SER A 188 4.41 10.60 -8.53
CA SER A 188 5.46 11.12 -9.42
C SER A 188 6.37 12.14 -8.72
N GLU A 189 5.82 13.00 -7.86
CA GLU A 189 6.62 13.94 -7.08
C GLU A 189 7.53 13.19 -6.09
N GLY A 190 7.00 12.26 -5.29
CA GLY A 190 7.82 11.51 -4.34
C GLY A 190 8.90 10.69 -5.03
N LEU A 191 8.60 10.04 -6.17
CA LEU A 191 9.59 9.34 -6.97
C LEU A 191 10.70 10.27 -7.44
N THR A 192 10.34 11.48 -7.89
CA THR A 192 11.30 12.49 -8.33
C THR A 192 12.26 12.91 -7.22
N ARG A 193 11.81 12.95 -5.95
CA ARG A 193 12.68 13.31 -4.81
C ARG A 193 13.83 12.34 -4.61
N THR A 194 13.70 11.09 -5.02
CA THR A 194 14.75 10.06 -4.88
C THR A 194 15.67 9.93 -6.10
N ASN A 195 15.49 10.73 -7.16
CA ASN A 195 16.27 10.62 -8.39
C ASN A 195 17.76 10.95 -8.19
N ALA A 196 18.06 12.01 -7.46
CA ALA A 196 19.44 12.48 -7.29
C ALA A 196 20.28 11.54 -6.40
N THR A 197 19.65 10.82 -5.47
CA THR A 197 20.33 9.90 -4.56
C THR A 197 20.37 8.46 -5.08
N GLY A 198 19.61 8.15 -6.14
CA GLY A 198 19.35 6.78 -6.55
C GLY A 198 18.53 6.01 -5.49
N GLY A 199 17.81 6.74 -4.64
CA GLY A 199 17.06 6.21 -3.53
C GLY A 199 15.84 5.38 -3.97
N ILE A 200 15.12 4.85 -3.01
CA ILE A 200 14.02 3.92 -3.23
C ILE A 200 12.66 4.52 -2.86
N THR A 201 11.63 4.04 -3.53
CA THR A 201 10.24 4.40 -3.23
C THR A 201 9.45 3.11 -3.05
N TYR A 202 8.66 3.02 -1.98
CA TYR A 202 7.76 1.89 -1.84
C TYR A 202 6.36 2.30 -1.39
N MET A 203 5.40 1.45 -1.72
CA MET A 203 3.98 1.62 -1.42
C MET A 203 3.42 0.40 -0.71
N THR A 204 2.45 0.64 0.16
CA THR A 204 1.72 -0.40 0.89
C THR A 204 0.23 -0.09 0.85
N PHE A 205 -0.54 -0.72 -0.04
CA PHE A 205 -1.97 -0.44 -0.16
C PHE A 205 -2.85 -1.62 -0.57
N THR A 206 -4.14 -1.47 -0.37
CA THR A 206 -5.18 -2.35 -0.93
C THR A 206 -5.73 -1.67 -2.19
N PRO A 207 -5.76 -2.34 -3.36
CA PRO A 207 -6.12 -1.70 -4.63
C PRO A 207 -7.65 -1.53 -4.76
N LEU A 208 -8.24 -0.69 -3.90
CA LEU A 208 -9.67 -0.42 -3.88
C LEU A 208 -10.12 0.53 -5.00
N LEU A 209 -9.19 1.30 -5.57
CA LEU A 209 -9.43 2.19 -6.71
C LEU A 209 -9.40 1.44 -8.05
N GLY A 210 -9.26 0.11 -8.04
CA GLY A 210 -9.21 -0.72 -9.23
C GLY A 210 -7.90 -0.53 -10.02
N MET A 211 -8.04 -0.46 -11.36
CA MET A 211 -6.89 -0.27 -12.27
C MET A 211 -6.55 1.22 -12.45
N SER A 212 -6.17 1.87 -11.36
CA SER A 212 -5.66 3.24 -11.39
C SER A 212 -4.38 3.38 -12.22
N GLU A 213 -3.92 4.60 -12.48
CA GLU A 213 -2.66 4.85 -13.20
C GLU A 213 -1.47 4.26 -12.45
N VAL A 214 -1.43 4.38 -11.11
CA VAL A 214 -0.38 3.80 -10.26
C VAL A 214 -0.40 2.26 -10.36
N VAL A 215 -1.57 1.63 -10.20
CA VAL A 215 -1.71 0.17 -10.30
C VAL A 215 -1.31 -0.33 -11.69
N ARG A 216 -1.75 0.35 -12.77
CA ARG A 216 -1.39 0.00 -14.15
C ARG A 216 0.11 0.04 -14.39
N ARG A 217 0.80 1.07 -13.87
CA ARG A 217 2.26 1.19 -13.96
C ARG A 217 2.97 -0.07 -13.44
N PHE A 218 2.51 -0.61 -12.31
CA PHE A 218 3.13 -1.79 -11.70
C PHE A 218 2.71 -3.11 -12.32
N LEU A 219 1.44 -3.29 -12.67
CA LEU A 219 0.91 -4.57 -13.12
C LEU A 219 0.95 -4.76 -14.63
N MET A 220 0.73 -3.70 -15.41
CA MET A 220 0.60 -3.78 -16.86
C MET A 220 1.85 -3.31 -17.61
N GLU A 221 2.37 -2.14 -17.25
CA GLU A 221 3.52 -1.55 -17.95
C GLU A 221 4.82 -2.26 -17.58
N LYS A 222 4.89 -2.82 -16.36
CA LYS A 222 6.06 -3.55 -15.84
C LYS A 222 7.36 -2.83 -16.12
N SER A 223 7.39 -1.53 -15.84
CA SER A 223 8.54 -0.68 -16.09
C SER A 223 9.81 -1.25 -15.46
N PRO A 224 10.97 -1.17 -16.10
CA PRO A 224 12.23 -1.56 -15.51
C PRO A 224 12.44 -0.85 -14.16
N GLY A 225 12.81 -1.60 -13.12
CA GLY A 225 13.01 -1.05 -11.78
C GLY A 225 11.77 -1.04 -10.89
N THR A 226 10.63 -1.58 -11.36
CA THR A 226 9.43 -1.79 -10.54
C THR A 226 9.31 -3.24 -10.07
N GLY A 227 8.79 -3.44 -8.86
CA GLY A 227 8.51 -4.76 -8.30
C GLY A 227 7.21 -4.78 -7.52
N VAL A 228 6.46 -5.88 -7.62
CA VAL A 228 5.19 -6.08 -6.92
C VAL A 228 5.28 -7.34 -6.08
N THR A 229 4.82 -7.25 -4.85
CA THR A 229 4.48 -8.42 -4.02
C THR A 229 2.99 -8.35 -3.71
N THR A 230 2.27 -9.40 -4.04
CA THR A 230 0.85 -9.54 -3.70
C THR A 230 0.71 -10.44 -2.49
N MET A 231 -0.09 -10.00 -1.51
CA MET A 231 -0.36 -10.73 -0.28
C MET A 231 -1.87 -10.93 -0.12
N THR A 232 -2.26 -12.19 0.09
CA THR A 232 -3.65 -12.61 0.25
C THR A 232 -3.97 -12.86 1.73
N ILE A 233 -5.26 -13.07 2.05
CA ILE A 233 -5.68 -13.44 3.41
C ILE A 233 -5.08 -14.79 3.85
N ASP A 234 -4.71 -15.65 2.90
CA ASP A 234 -4.10 -16.95 3.20
C ASP A 234 -2.64 -16.83 3.67
N ASP A 235 -1.98 -15.74 3.29
CA ASP A 235 -0.60 -15.42 3.71
C ASP A 235 -0.54 -14.78 5.12
N ALA A 236 -1.68 -14.42 5.71
CA ALA A 236 -1.76 -13.84 7.04
C ALA A 236 -1.83 -14.94 8.11
N GLU A 237 -0.67 -15.26 8.69
CA GLU A 237 -0.51 -16.38 9.63
C GLU A 237 -1.26 -16.22 10.96
N HIS A 238 -1.69 -14.99 11.30
CA HIS A 238 -2.41 -14.72 12.55
C HIS A 238 -3.91 -15.05 12.51
N TYR A 239 -4.48 -15.37 11.32
CA TYR A 239 -5.89 -15.75 11.20
C TYR A 239 -6.06 -17.27 11.16
N THR A 240 -7.01 -17.78 11.94
CA THR A 240 -7.45 -19.18 11.80
C THR A 240 -8.28 -19.35 10.53
N PRO A 241 -8.45 -20.60 10.02
CA PRO A 241 -9.32 -20.86 8.86
C PRO A 241 -10.75 -20.36 9.03
N GLU A 242 -11.31 -20.46 10.25
CA GLU A 242 -12.65 -19.99 10.59
C GLU A 242 -12.75 -18.47 10.54
N GLN A 243 -11.73 -17.77 11.09
CA GLN A 243 -11.64 -16.32 11.03
C GLN A 243 -11.54 -15.83 9.60
N ARG A 244 -10.72 -16.48 8.75
CA ARG A 244 -10.60 -16.14 7.31
C ARG A 244 -11.96 -16.25 6.61
N LYS A 245 -12.70 -17.35 6.81
CA LYS A 245 -14.04 -17.51 6.23
C LYS A 245 -15.01 -16.42 6.68
N ALA A 246 -15.02 -16.08 7.96
CA ALA A 246 -15.88 -15.04 8.50
C ALA A 246 -15.53 -13.65 7.92
N ILE A 247 -14.24 -13.32 7.81
CA ILE A 247 -13.76 -12.07 7.22
C ILE A 247 -14.15 -11.99 5.74
N ILE A 248 -13.92 -13.04 4.96
CA ILE A 248 -14.29 -13.09 3.54
C ILE A 248 -15.79 -12.89 3.35
N ALA A 249 -16.61 -13.54 4.18
CA ALA A 249 -18.06 -13.41 4.13
C ALA A 249 -18.58 -12.00 4.50
N SER A 250 -17.85 -11.26 5.33
CA SER A 250 -18.23 -9.91 5.76
C SER A 250 -18.05 -8.84 4.70
N TYR A 251 -17.24 -9.09 3.66
CA TYR A 251 -16.99 -8.11 2.61
C TYR A 251 -18.05 -8.14 1.50
N PRO A 252 -18.46 -6.96 0.97
CA PRO A 252 -19.29 -6.87 -0.21
C PRO A 252 -18.71 -7.67 -1.37
N THR A 253 -19.54 -8.35 -2.15
CA THR A 253 -19.07 -9.25 -3.23
C THR A 253 -18.14 -8.54 -4.22
N HIS A 254 -18.46 -7.29 -4.60
CA HIS A 254 -17.67 -6.52 -5.56
C HIS A 254 -16.31 -6.03 -5.04
N GLU A 255 -16.08 -6.01 -3.72
CA GLU A 255 -14.80 -5.62 -3.12
C GLU A 255 -14.04 -6.83 -2.55
N ARG A 256 -14.66 -7.99 -2.54
CA ARG A 256 -14.14 -9.18 -1.85
C ARG A 256 -12.75 -9.57 -2.32
N GLU A 257 -12.50 -9.59 -3.62
CA GLU A 257 -11.19 -9.94 -4.18
C GLU A 257 -10.11 -8.92 -3.81
N ALA A 258 -10.40 -7.63 -3.93
CA ALA A 258 -9.45 -6.60 -3.55
C ALA A 258 -9.13 -6.67 -2.05
N ARG A 259 -10.16 -6.82 -1.21
CA ARG A 259 -10.02 -6.83 0.25
C ARG A 259 -9.43 -8.12 0.82
N THR A 260 -9.53 -9.24 0.10
CA THR A 260 -9.01 -10.54 0.58
C THR A 260 -7.74 -10.97 -0.12
N ARG A 261 -7.57 -10.65 -1.41
CA ARG A 261 -6.47 -11.12 -2.25
C ARG A 261 -5.55 -10.00 -2.73
N GLY A 262 -5.91 -8.74 -2.45
CA GLY A 262 -5.14 -7.61 -2.99
C GLY A 262 -5.17 -7.54 -4.53
N VAL A 263 -6.17 -8.13 -5.17
CA VAL A 263 -6.35 -8.08 -6.63
C VAL A 263 -7.16 -6.85 -6.98
N PRO A 264 -6.65 -5.96 -7.86
CA PRO A 264 -7.42 -4.80 -8.29
C PRO A 264 -8.73 -5.27 -8.93
N THR A 265 -9.85 -4.89 -8.33
CA THR A 265 -11.13 -5.12 -8.99
C THR A 265 -11.28 -4.12 -10.13
N LEU A 266 -11.72 -4.61 -11.28
CA LEU A 266 -12.16 -3.73 -12.35
C LEU A 266 -13.42 -3.00 -11.87
N GLY A 267 -13.27 -1.91 -11.08
CA GLY A 267 -14.50 -1.28 -10.73
C GLY A 267 -14.68 -0.34 -9.58
N SER A 268 -13.74 0.46 -9.13
CA SER A 268 -14.14 1.69 -8.41
C SER A 268 -14.67 2.78 -9.35
N GLY A 269 -14.61 2.57 -10.65
CA GLY A 269 -15.30 3.35 -11.67
C GLY A 269 -16.45 2.58 -12.36
N ARG A 270 -16.85 1.42 -11.85
CA ARG A 270 -18.01 0.72 -12.39
C ARG A 270 -19.27 1.47 -12.00
N ILE A 271 -19.95 1.98 -13.01
CA ILE A 271 -21.31 2.55 -12.87
C ILE A 271 -22.26 1.43 -12.40
N PHE A 272 -22.03 0.20 -12.83
CA PHE A 272 -22.79 -0.98 -12.41
C PHE A 272 -21.89 -1.91 -11.57
N PRO A 273 -22.07 -2.01 -10.24
CA PRO A 273 -21.26 -2.86 -9.36
C PRO A 273 -21.72 -4.34 -9.42
N ILE A 274 -21.75 -4.90 -10.62
CA ILE A 274 -22.16 -6.28 -10.88
C ILE A 274 -20.90 -7.07 -11.27
N ALA A 275 -20.76 -8.31 -10.80
CA ALA A 275 -19.67 -9.19 -11.19
C ALA A 275 -19.71 -9.44 -12.72
N GLN A 276 -18.54 -9.43 -13.36
CA GLN A 276 -18.44 -9.55 -14.82
C GLN A 276 -19.03 -10.88 -15.32
N GLU A 277 -18.83 -11.93 -14.56
CA GLU A 277 -19.34 -13.28 -14.86
C GLU A 277 -20.87 -13.37 -14.89
N LEU A 278 -21.56 -12.38 -14.30
CA LEU A 278 -23.03 -12.31 -14.30
C LEU A 278 -23.60 -11.52 -15.47
N ILE A 279 -22.75 -10.77 -16.19
CA ILE A 279 -23.18 -9.91 -17.30
C ILE A 279 -22.47 -10.21 -18.62
N GLU A 280 -21.38 -11.00 -18.57
CA GLU A 280 -20.67 -11.45 -19.77
C GLU A 280 -21.25 -12.78 -20.21
N ILE A 281 -21.60 -12.87 -21.50
CA ILE A 281 -22.14 -14.08 -22.13
C ILE A 281 -21.32 -14.40 -23.36
N ASP A 282 -21.40 -15.64 -23.80
CA ASP A 282 -20.77 -16.05 -25.06
C ASP A 282 -21.33 -15.28 -26.25
N PRO A 283 -20.49 -14.88 -27.23
CA PRO A 283 -20.94 -14.19 -28.43
C PRO A 283 -21.97 -15.00 -29.20
N PHE A 284 -23.00 -14.34 -29.67
CA PHE A 284 -24.04 -14.93 -30.52
C PHE A 284 -24.39 -13.99 -31.65
N GLU A 285 -25.06 -14.50 -32.69
CA GLU A 285 -25.48 -13.71 -33.83
C GLU A 285 -26.69 -12.85 -33.45
N ILE A 286 -26.58 -11.53 -33.61
CA ILE A 286 -27.64 -10.58 -33.25
C ILE A 286 -28.75 -10.68 -34.31
N PRO A 287 -30.00 -10.98 -33.92
CA PRO A 287 -31.10 -11.04 -34.84
C PRO A 287 -31.34 -9.72 -35.61
N ALA A 288 -31.54 -9.78 -36.89
CA ALA A 288 -31.67 -8.60 -37.74
C ALA A 288 -32.88 -7.69 -37.40
N HIS A 289 -33.86 -8.23 -36.69
CA HIS A 289 -35.06 -7.48 -36.27
C HIS A 289 -34.86 -6.72 -34.95
N TRP A 290 -33.76 -6.98 -34.21
CA TRP A 290 -33.47 -6.25 -32.99
C TRP A 290 -33.04 -4.81 -33.31
N VAL A 291 -33.48 -3.88 -32.46
CA VAL A 291 -33.07 -2.49 -32.57
C VAL A 291 -31.61 -2.36 -32.14
N GLN A 292 -30.80 -1.78 -33.00
CA GLN A 292 -29.43 -1.49 -32.73
C GLN A 292 -29.22 0.02 -32.60
N LEU A 293 -28.48 0.44 -31.60
CA LEU A 293 -28.20 1.84 -31.24
C LEU A 293 -26.71 2.00 -31.00
N ALA A 294 -26.18 3.19 -31.30
CA ALA A 294 -24.83 3.57 -30.91
C ALA A 294 -24.87 4.85 -30.06
N GLY A 295 -24.16 4.84 -28.95
CA GLY A 295 -23.90 6.02 -28.14
C GLY A 295 -22.47 6.48 -28.34
N ILE A 296 -22.24 7.79 -28.46
CA ILE A 296 -20.93 8.39 -28.68
C ILE A 296 -20.76 9.55 -27.70
N ASP A 297 -19.58 9.64 -27.05
CA ASP A 297 -19.14 10.74 -26.24
C ASP A 297 -17.74 11.16 -26.68
N PHE A 298 -17.54 12.45 -26.97
CA PHE A 298 -16.28 12.98 -27.45
C PHE A 298 -15.50 13.66 -26.32
N GLY A 299 -14.22 13.35 -26.24
CA GLY A 299 -13.28 13.99 -25.32
C GLY A 299 -11.89 14.09 -25.95
N TRP A 300 -11.04 14.91 -25.37
CA TRP A 300 -9.61 14.99 -25.71
C TRP A 300 -8.77 14.61 -24.48
N ASP A 301 -8.79 15.44 -23.45
CA ASP A 301 -8.16 15.15 -22.16
C ASP A 301 -8.90 14.03 -21.41
N HIS A 302 -10.23 13.97 -21.55
CA HIS A 302 -11.03 12.81 -21.24
C HIS A 302 -11.13 11.90 -22.46
N PRO A 303 -11.19 10.57 -22.30
CA PRO A 303 -11.26 9.67 -23.44
C PRO A 303 -12.56 9.87 -24.23
N SER A 304 -12.47 9.90 -25.56
CA SER A 304 -13.63 9.65 -26.40
C SER A 304 -14.11 8.22 -26.20
N ALA A 305 -15.41 8.02 -26.17
CA ALA A 305 -16.05 6.72 -25.99
C ALA A 305 -17.16 6.47 -27.01
N ALA A 306 -17.31 5.22 -27.42
CA ALA A 306 -18.45 4.76 -28.20
C ALA A 306 -18.92 3.41 -27.69
N THR A 307 -20.22 3.17 -27.74
CA THR A 307 -20.85 1.90 -27.37
C THR A 307 -21.90 1.52 -28.40
N ARG A 308 -21.89 0.27 -28.86
CA ARG A 308 -22.95 -0.29 -29.70
C ARG A 308 -23.82 -1.22 -28.88
N LEU A 309 -25.11 -1.05 -28.96
CA LEU A 309 -26.14 -1.78 -28.24
C LEU A 309 -27.07 -2.50 -29.15
N ALA A 310 -27.55 -3.68 -28.76
CA ALA A 310 -28.67 -4.37 -29.37
C ALA A 310 -29.75 -4.62 -28.31
N TRP A 311 -31.00 -4.32 -28.62
CA TRP A 311 -32.10 -4.47 -27.66
C TRP A 311 -33.04 -5.59 -28.11
N ASP A 312 -33.06 -6.64 -27.29
CA ASP A 312 -34.11 -7.65 -27.34
C ASP A 312 -35.33 -7.09 -26.61
N ARG A 313 -36.38 -6.78 -27.40
CA ARG A 313 -37.63 -6.21 -26.85
C ARG A 313 -38.55 -7.26 -26.27
N ASP A 314 -38.37 -8.53 -26.64
CA ASP A 314 -39.22 -9.60 -26.17
C ASP A 314 -38.86 -10.01 -24.71
N ASP A 315 -37.57 -10.08 -24.42
CA ASP A 315 -37.04 -10.37 -23.08
C ASP A 315 -36.63 -9.11 -22.30
N ASP A 316 -36.79 -7.91 -22.91
CA ASP A 316 -36.37 -6.59 -22.37
C ASP A 316 -34.90 -6.56 -21.91
N VAL A 317 -34.02 -7.16 -22.71
CA VAL A 317 -32.57 -7.25 -22.44
C VAL A 317 -31.79 -6.40 -23.43
N ILE A 318 -30.84 -5.60 -22.91
CA ILE A 318 -29.92 -4.80 -23.71
C ILE A 318 -28.54 -5.45 -23.71
N TYR A 319 -28.04 -5.79 -24.88
CA TYR A 319 -26.71 -6.34 -25.08
C TYR A 319 -25.74 -5.27 -25.55
N VAL A 320 -24.58 -5.17 -24.90
CA VAL A 320 -23.46 -4.36 -25.35
C VAL A 320 -22.65 -5.19 -26.33
N THR A 321 -22.75 -4.87 -27.63
CA THR A 321 -22.14 -5.65 -28.71
C THR A 321 -20.75 -5.17 -29.11
N ALA A 322 -20.43 -3.89 -28.84
CA ALA A 322 -19.10 -3.33 -29.03
C ALA A 322 -18.92 -2.11 -28.13
N ALA A 323 -17.66 -1.87 -27.67
CA ALA A 323 -17.29 -0.69 -26.94
C ALA A 323 -15.88 -0.22 -27.36
N HIS A 324 -15.68 1.10 -27.41
CA HIS A 324 -14.39 1.73 -27.67
C HIS A 324 -14.18 2.90 -26.71
N ARG A 325 -12.95 3.06 -26.20
CA ARG A 325 -12.58 4.18 -25.33
C ARG A 325 -11.10 4.50 -25.51
N GLN A 326 -10.78 5.74 -25.90
CA GLN A 326 -9.41 6.17 -26.11
C GLN A 326 -9.24 7.68 -25.89
N LYS A 327 -8.15 8.12 -25.25
CA LYS A 327 -7.74 9.53 -25.12
C LYS A 327 -7.02 10.00 -26.38
N GLU A 328 -6.99 11.31 -26.60
CA GLU A 328 -6.18 12.00 -27.63
C GLU A 328 -6.43 11.47 -29.05
N GLN A 329 -7.64 11.04 -29.31
CA GLN A 329 -8.06 10.52 -30.60
C GLN A 329 -8.77 11.62 -31.41
N THR A 330 -8.27 11.91 -32.61
CA THR A 330 -8.94 12.87 -33.49
C THR A 330 -10.30 12.30 -33.95
N PRO A 331 -11.29 13.16 -34.31
CA PRO A 331 -12.58 12.69 -34.83
C PRO A 331 -12.47 11.74 -36.02
N VAL A 332 -11.47 11.93 -36.88
CA VAL A 332 -11.21 11.05 -38.03
C VAL A 332 -10.74 9.66 -37.60
N MET A 333 -9.80 9.61 -36.64
CA MET A 333 -9.32 8.33 -36.07
C MET A 333 -10.45 7.61 -35.34
N PHE A 334 -11.22 8.35 -34.54
CA PHE A 334 -12.35 7.81 -33.81
C PHE A 334 -13.41 7.23 -34.78
N ALA A 335 -13.80 8.00 -35.82
CA ALA A 335 -14.72 7.54 -36.85
C ALA A 335 -14.22 6.28 -37.59
N ALA A 336 -12.91 6.22 -37.90
CA ALA A 336 -12.32 5.04 -38.55
C ALA A 336 -12.43 3.79 -37.65
N THR A 337 -12.34 3.95 -36.30
CA THR A 337 -12.47 2.84 -35.37
C THR A 337 -13.90 2.33 -35.24
N VAL A 338 -14.88 3.22 -35.20
CA VAL A 338 -16.29 2.84 -34.99
C VAL A 338 -17.05 2.50 -36.29
N LYS A 339 -16.59 2.99 -37.44
CA LYS A 339 -17.21 2.70 -38.76
C LYS A 339 -17.43 1.21 -39.07
N PRO A 340 -16.52 0.27 -38.72
CA PRO A 340 -16.75 -1.17 -38.92
C PRO A 340 -17.93 -1.73 -38.15
N TRP A 341 -18.51 -1.00 -37.19
CA TRP A 341 -19.68 -1.48 -36.45
C TRP A 341 -20.99 -1.43 -37.24
N GLY A 342 -20.98 -0.83 -38.42
CA GLY A 342 -22.13 -0.67 -39.34
C GLY A 342 -22.65 0.75 -39.36
N ASP A 343 -23.40 1.05 -40.41
CA ASP A 343 -24.09 2.33 -40.64
C ASP A 343 -25.35 2.44 -39.80
#